data_2191fbc399a80306d70b4175a5345b94
#
_entry.id   2191fbc399a80306d70b4175a5345b94
#
_cell.length_a   1.000
_cell.length_b   1.000
_cell.length_c   1.000
_cell.angle_alpha   90.00
_cell.angle_beta   90.00
_cell.angle_gamma   90.00
#
_symmetry.space_group_name_H-M   'P 1'
#
loop_
_entity.id
_entity.type
_entity.pdbx_description
1 polymer ?
#
loop_
_entity_poly.entity_id
_entity_poly.type
_entity_poly.pdbx_seq_one_letter_code
_entity_poly.pdbx_strand_id
1 'polypeptide(L)'
;MYKRQDGIRLHHFGTCNDGVGKGACGGEIIVQASEDVLATDLAENVLIGNFALFGATGGRLFVRGQAGDRFAVRNSGATAVVEGVGDFCCEYMTNGTVLNLGRYSKGFGNGMSGGFAFQYDPLGMLRDSVSHDSVLLGSAEDDNSMGAVFRSAIQLLLQWHLEATASPLARRLLENWDQEVQNFYWVMPKSLLQYQDADEILAVKTRKELVEEVSKSLARAQILRLKKAWKDAANVLDGHPPSEAESESTKMFQLVNSWTVLD
;
A
#
# COMPACT_ATOMS: atom_id res chain seq x y z
N MET A 1 9.98 1.60 -27.48
CA MET A 1 8.95 1.53 -26.43
C MET A 1 9.24 0.29 -25.59
N TYR A 2 9.79 0.46 -24.41
CA TYR A 2 10.24 -0.65 -23.55
C TYR A 2 9.05 -1.15 -22.74
N LYS A 3 8.45 -2.26 -23.16
CA LYS A 3 7.17 -2.72 -22.63
C LYS A 3 7.22 -3.71 -21.47
N ARG A 4 8.39 -4.11 -20.96
CA ARG A 4 8.46 -5.02 -19.81
C ARG A 4 9.77 -4.82 -19.04
N GLN A 5 9.65 -4.25 -17.86
CA GLN A 5 10.73 -4.25 -16.87
C GLN A 5 10.60 -5.41 -15.88
N ASP A 6 9.68 -6.36 -16.13
CA ASP A 6 9.51 -7.55 -15.32
C ASP A 6 10.83 -8.34 -15.24
N GLY A 7 11.22 -8.72 -14.02
CA GLY A 7 12.47 -9.44 -13.77
C GLY A 7 13.70 -8.55 -13.51
N ILE A 8 13.60 -7.23 -13.69
CA ILE A 8 14.67 -6.31 -13.29
C ILE A 8 14.52 -5.98 -11.81
N ARG A 9 15.61 -6.13 -11.05
CA ARG A 9 15.71 -5.65 -9.67
C ARG A 9 16.89 -4.68 -9.58
N LEU A 10 16.57 -3.42 -9.27
CA LEU A 10 17.54 -2.36 -9.04
C LEU A 10 17.64 -2.08 -7.54
N HIS A 11 18.82 -2.25 -6.97
CA HIS A 11 19.10 -1.90 -5.58
C HIS A 11 20.11 -0.76 -5.56
N HIS A 12 19.70 0.39 -5.04
CA HIS A 12 20.52 1.60 -4.94
C HIS A 12 20.79 1.94 -3.48
N PHE A 13 22.05 2.15 -3.16
CA PHE A 13 22.52 2.61 -1.85
C PHE A 13 22.95 4.07 -1.96
N GLY A 14 22.25 4.95 -1.23
CA GLY A 14 22.45 6.38 -1.26
C GLY A 14 21.25 7.16 -1.72
N THR A 15 21.45 8.42 -2.08
CA THR A 15 20.40 9.33 -2.52
C THR A 15 20.18 9.25 -4.03
N CYS A 16 18.93 9.40 -4.45
CA CYS A 16 18.52 9.59 -5.82
C CYS A 16 17.90 10.97 -6.01
N ASN A 17 17.97 11.48 -7.23
CA ASN A 17 17.31 12.72 -7.60
C ASN A 17 15.81 12.49 -7.89
N ASP A 18 15.16 13.44 -8.54
CA ASP A 18 13.74 13.44 -8.91
C ASP A 18 13.36 12.31 -9.87
N GLY A 19 12.09 11.89 -9.81
CA GLY A 19 11.49 11.00 -10.82
C GLY A 19 11.90 9.53 -10.74
N VAL A 20 12.32 9.04 -9.58
CA VAL A 20 12.59 7.60 -9.39
C VAL A 20 11.38 6.78 -9.77
N GLY A 21 11.56 5.78 -10.65
CA GLY A 21 10.47 4.93 -11.11
C GLY A 21 9.43 5.62 -12.01
N LYS A 22 9.71 6.83 -12.54
CA LYS A 22 8.82 7.50 -13.48
C LYS A 22 8.53 6.62 -14.68
N GLY A 23 7.25 6.38 -14.97
CA GLY A 23 6.81 5.54 -16.10
C GLY A 23 7.19 4.06 -15.97
N ALA A 24 7.55 3.58 -14.77
CA ALA A 24 7.81 2.18 -14.53
C ALA A 24 6.60 1.34 -14.92
N CYS A 25 6.84 0.16 -15.52
CA CYS A 25 5.78 -0.76 -15.93
C CYS A 25 5.97 -2.18 -15.38
N GLY A 26 6.97 -2.40 -14.52
CA GLY A 26 7.29 -3.67 -13.89
C GLY A 26 8.62 -3.59 -13.15
N GLY A 27 9.10 -4.74 -12.66
CA GLY A 27 10.35 -4.84 -11.93
C GLY A 27 10.27 -4.32 -10.50
N GLU A 28 11.43 -4.20 -9.87
CA GLU A 28 11.56 -3.78 -8.48
C GLU A 28 12.70 -2.78 -8.31
N ILE A 29 12.42 -1.67 -7.67
CA ILE A 29 13.41 -0.64 -7.31
C ILE A 29 13.48 -0.58 -5.79
N ILE A 30 14.68 -0.65 -5.24
CA ILE A 30 14.95 -0.54 -3.82
C ILE A 30 15.95 0.60 -3.63
N VAL A 31 15.59 1.55 -2.77
CA VAL A 31 16.47 2.67 -2.40
C VAL A 31 16.62 2.70 -0.88
N GLN A 32 17.85 2.68 -0.42
CA GLN A 32 18.17 2.77 1.00
C GLN A 32 19.46 3.56 1.22
N ALA A 33 19.60 4.11 2.41
CA ALA A 33 20.85 4.78 2.77
C ALA A 33 22.04 3.81 2.75
N SER A 34 23.24 4.33 2.53
CA SER A 34 24.46 3.56 2.70
C SER A 34 24.57 3.05 4.16
N GLU A 35 25.23 1.90 4.33
CA GLU A 35 25.45 1.30 5.66
C GLU A 35 26.26 2.20 6.60
N ASP A 36 27.03 3.13 6.02
CA ASP A 36 27.85 4.10 6.79
C ASP A 36 27.01 5.22 7.44
N VAL A 37 25.73 5.37 7.09
CA VAL A 37 24.84 6.39 7.65
C VAL A 37 24.32 5.92 8.99
N LEU A 38 24.50 6.75 10.03
CA LEU A 38 24.03 6.44 11.37
C LEU A 38 22.51 6.22 11.39
N ALA A 39 22.04 5.22 12.13
CA ALA A 39 20.63 4.86 12.20
C ALA A 39 19.74 6.02 12.69
N THR A 40 20.28 6.95 13.47
CA THR A 40 19.59 8.15 13.95
C THR A 40 19.23 9.12 12.84
N ASP A 41 19.99 9.13 11.73
CA ASP A 41 19.81 10.07 10.65
C ASP A 41 18.94 9.49 9.52
N LEU A 42 18.68 8.18 9.56
CA LEU A 42 17.97 7.47 8.50
C LEU A 42 16.50 7.89 8.38
N ALA A 43 15.84 8.14 9.52
CA ALA A 43 14.41 8.47 9.55
C ALA A 43 14.11 9.88 8.97
N GLU A 44 15.11 10.78 8.98
CA GLU A 44 14.96 12.15 8.49
C GLU A 44 15.59 12.38 7.13
N ASN A 45 16.31 11.39 6.59
CA ASN A 45 16.99 11.52 5.31
C ASN A 45 16.02 11.40 4.13
N VAL A 46 15.97 12.44 3.31
CA VAL A 46 15.32 12.40 2.00
C VAL A 46 16.23 11.66 1.04
N LEU A 47 15.87 10.41 0.72
CA LEU A 47 16.66 9.54 -0.16
C LEU A 47 16.28 9.68 -1.63
N ILE A 48 15.03 10.02 -1.92
CA ILE A 48 14.59 10.24 -3.29
C ILE A 48 13.92 11.60 -3.41
N GLY A 49 14.12 12.25 -4.54
CA GLY A 49 13.53 13.56 -4.81
C GLY A 49 12.03 13.51 -5.07
N ASN A 50 11.54 14.49 -5.81
CA ASN A 50 10.11 14.71 -6.07
C ASN A 50 9.56 13.77 -7.13
N PHE A 51 8.22 13.67 -7.21
CA PHE A 51 7.40 12.96 -8.20
C PHE A 51 7.88 11.54 -8.54
N ALA A 52 8.39 10.80 -7.56
CA ALA A 52 8.67 9.38 -7.75
C ALA A 52 7.40 8.63 -8.18
N LEU A 53 7.57 7.59 -9.03
CA LEU A 53 6.48 6.80 -9.64
C LEU A 53 5.50 7.60 -10.51
N PHE A 54 5.86 8.80 -10.96
CA PHE A 54 5.00 9.58 -11.85
C PHE A 54 4.54 8.72 -13.05
N GLY A 55 3.23 8.48 -13.16
CA GLY A 55 2.64 7.72 -14.27
C GLY A 55 3.12 6.26 -14.37
N ALA A 56 3.60 5.69 -13.28
CA ALA A 56 3.97 4.27 -13.23
C ALA A 56 2.73 3.38 -13.41
N THR A 57 2.82 2.36 -14.24
CA THR A 57 1.73 1.43 -14.56
C THR A 57 1.94 0.05 -13.95
N GLY A 58 3.05 -0.18 -13.25
CA GLY A 58 3.37 -1.44 -12.59
C GLY A 58 4.75 -1.39 -11.93
N GLY A 59 5.13 -2.48 -11.30
CA GLY A 59 6.38 -2.61 -10.58
C GLY A 59 6.26 -2.29 -9.10
N ARG A 60 7.40 -2.34 -8.41
CA ARG A 60 7.49 -2.10 -6.96
C ARG A 60 8.60 -1.11 -6.64
N LEU A 61 8.34 -0.23 -5.68
CA LEU A 61 9.34 0.69 -5.12
C LEU A 61 9.37 0.56 -3.60
N PHE A 62 10.53 0.26 -3.06
CA PHE A 62 10.77 0.24 -1.61
C PHE A 62 11.83 1.27 -1.26
N VAL A 63 11.47 2.22 -0.37
CA VAL A 63 12.36 3.29 0.05
C VAL A 63 12.51 3.26 1.56
N ARG A 64 13.70 2.86 2.03
CA ARG A 64 14.06 2.92 3.44
C ARG A 64 14.59 4.32 3.76
N GLY A 65 13.68 5.27 3.87
CA GLY A 65 13.90 6.68 4.09
C GLY A 65 12.79 7.51 3.48
N GLN A 66 12.97 8.82 3.40
CA GLN A 66 11.95 9.75 2.94
C GLN A 66 12.03 10.01 1.43
N ALA A 67 10.87 10.34 0.86
CA ALA A 67 10.73 10.89 -0.47
C ALA A 67 10.33 12.37 -0.40
N GLY A 68 10.63 13.11 -1.47
CA GLY A 68 10.17 14.47 -1.65
C GLY A 68 8.67 14.59 -1.95
N ASP A 69 8.28 15.72 -2.54
CA ASP A 69 6.91 16.03 -2.85
C ASP A 69 6.35 15.19 -4.00
N ARG A 70 5.01 15.05 -4.03
CA ARG A 70 4.29 14.39 -5.11
C ARG A 70 4.69 12.92 -5.30
N PHE A 71 5.01 12.23 -4.21
CA PHE A 71 5.26 10.79 -4.26
C PHE A 71 4.02 10.06 -4.80
N ALA A 72 4.21 9.16 -5.76
CA ALA A 72 3.16 8.42 -6.44
C ALA A 72 2.12 9.28 -7.19
N VAL A 73 2.49 10.52 -7.58
CA VAL A 73 1.63 11.36 -8.41
C VAL A 73 1.31 10.64 -9.73
N ARG A 74 0.00 10.57 -10.07
CA ARG A 74 -0.50 9.85 -11.26
C ARG A 74 -0.01 8.40 -11.35
N ASN A 75 0.26 7.75 -10.24
CA ASN A 75 0.52 6.31 -10.21
C ASN A 75 -0.72 5.57 -10.72
N SER A 76 -0.51 4.63 -11.65
CA SER A 76 -1.58 3.90 -12.34
C SER A 76 -1.47 2.38 -12.16
N GLY A 77 -0.62 1.90 -11.21
CA GLY A 77 -0.52 0.46 -10.98
C GLY A 77 0.73 -0.02 -10.25
N ALA A 78 1.66 0.87 -9.91
CA ALA A 78 2.81 0.47 -9.11
C ALA A 78 2.46 0.36 -7.63
N THR A 79 3.18 -0.52 -6.92
CA THR A 79 3.11 -0.66 -5.47
C THR A 79 4.35 -0.04 -4.84
N ALA A 80 4.17 0.73 -3.76
CA ALA A 80 5.28 1.34 -3.07
C ALA A 80 5.15 1.29 -1.56
N VAL A 81 6.30 1.18 -0.88
CA VAL A 81 6.45 1.43 0.55
C VAL A 81 7.56 2.44 0.77
N VAL A 82 7.30 3.44 1.59
CA VAL A 82 8.21 4.55 1.87
C VAL A 82 8.13 4.95 3.35
N GLU A 83 9.21 5.47 3.91
CA GLU A 83 9.28 5.84 5.33
C GLU A 83 9.13 7.36 5.57
N GLY A 84 8.47 8.05 4.66
CA GLY A 84 8.10 9.45 4.75
C GLY A 84 7.93 10.09 3.39
N VAL A 85 7.04 11.08 3.30
CA VAL A 85 6.74 11.81 2.07
C VAL A 85 6.55 13.30 2.35
N GLY A 86 6.71 14.12 1.31
CA GLY A 86 6.39 15.54 1.34
C GLY A 86 4.92 15.83 1.01
N ASP A 87 4.69 16.99 0.40
CA ASP A 87 3.37 17.47 -0.02
C ASP A 87 2.78 16.62 -1.15
N PHE A 88 1.45 16.53 -1.22
CA PHE A 88 0.68 15.97 -2.33
C PHE A 88 0.99 14.49 -2.66
N CYS A 89 1.23 13.66 -1.64
CA CYS A 89 1.36 12.21 -1.82
C CYS A 89 0.10 11.64 -2.48
N CYS A 90 0.26 10.73 -3.45
CA CYS A 90 -0.84 10.10 -4.21
C CYS A 90 -1.75 11.08 -4.99
N GLU A 91 -1.25 12.28 -5.31
CA GLU A 91 -2.00 13.26 -6.09
C GLU A 91 -2.33 12.69 -7.48
N TYR A 92 -3.63 12.77 -7.88
CA TYR A 92 -4.14 12.22 -9.14
C TYR A 92 -3.81 10.73 -9.38
N MET A 93 -3.60 9.96 -8.34
CA MET A 93 -3.40 8.51 -8.45
C MET A 93 -4.66 7.87 -9.02
N THR A 94 -4.49 6.98 -10.02
CA THR A 94 -5.58 6.32 -10.72
C THR A 94 -5.66 4.83 -10.45
N ASN A 95 -4.58 4.22 -9.98
CA ASN A 95 -4.49 2.83 -9.53
C ASN A 95 -3.14 2.59 -8.81
N GLY A 96 -2.96 1.42 -8.22
CA GLY A 96 -1.76 1.07 -7.48
C GLY A 96 -1.97 1.11 -5.97
N THR A 97 -0.92 0.82 -5.22
CA THR A 97 -0.96 0.74 -3.76
C THR A 97 0.25 1.43 -3.16
N VAL A 98 0.02 2.30 -2.19
CA VAL A 98 1.08 3.04 -1.49
C VAL A 98 0.95 2.83 0.01
N LEU A 99 2.05 2.50 0.69
CA LEU A 99 2.13 2.49 2.15
C LEU A 99 3.22 3.49 2.57
N ASN A 100 2.82 4.52 3.30
CA ASN A 100 3.74 5.45 3.95
C ASN A 100 3.83 5.16 5.45
N LEU A 101 5.06 5.00 5.95
CA LEU A 101 5.35 4.63 7.34
C LEU A 101 5.83 5.80 8.19
N GLY A 102 6.01 6.96 7.58
CA GLY A 102 6.56 8.12 8.26
C GLY A 102 5.77 9.40 8.03
N ARG A 103 6.49 10.52 8.09
CA ARG A 103 5.87 11.83 7.92
C ARG A 103 5.12 11.95 6.61
N TYR A 104 4.16 12.82 6.60
CA TYR A 104 3.37 13.25 5.45
C TYR A 104 3.04 14.74 5.60
N SER A 105 2.48 15.34 4.57
CA SER A 105 2.09 16.74 4.57
C SER A 105 0.76 16.95 3.86
N LYS A 106 0.42 18.19 3.54
CA LYS A 106 -0.86 18.58 2.96
C LYS A 106 -1.16 17.94 1.61
N GLY A 107 -2.45 17.86 1.28
CA GLY A 107 -2.93 17.44 -0.04
C GLY A 107 -2.78 15.95 -0.32
N PHE A 108 -2.68 15.13 0.72
CA PHE A 108 -2.63 13.68 0.58
C PHE A 108 -3.87 13.16 -0.15
N GLY A 109 -3.68 12.43 -1.24
CA GLY A 109 -4.76 11.90 -2.07
C GLY A 109 -5.52 12.93 -2.90
N ASN A 110 -4.98 14.13 -3.10
CA ASN A 110 -5.66 15.17 -3.88
C ASN A 110 -5.94 14.70 -5.32
N GLY A 111 -7.23 14.78 -5.75
CA GLY A 111 -7.65 14.33 -7.07
C GLY A 111 -7.49 12.82 -7.33
N MET A 112 -7.28 12.01 -6.30
CA MET A 112 -7.18 10.56 -6.41
C MET A 112 -8.50 9.98 -6.94
N SER A 113 -8.44 9.12 -7.96
CA SER A 113 -9.60 8.50 -8.61
C SER A 113 -9.58 6.98 -8.61
N GLY A 114 -8.48 6.35 -8.18
CA GLY A 114 -8.34 4.90 -8.07
C GLY A 114 -7.12 4.53 -7.25
N GLY A 115 -7.03 3.24 -6.90
CA GLY A 115 -5.98 2.71 -6.03
C GLY A 115 -6.24 2.94 -4.55
N PHE A 116 -5.26 2.55 -3.73
CA PHE A 116 -5.32 2.64 -2.28
C PHE A 116 -4.02 3.22 -1.72
N ALA A 117 -4.15 4.03 -0.70
CA ALA A 117 -3.01 4.47 0.09
C ALA A 117 -3.23 4.12 1.57
N PHE A 118 -2.14 3.76 2.23
CA PHE A 118 -2.11 3.48 3.65
C PHE A 118 -1.09 4.38 4.32
N GLN A 119 -1.45 4.88 5.49
CA GLN A 119 -0.61 5.77 6.29
C GLN A 119 -0.50 5.24 7.71
N TYR A 120 0.73 5.11 8.19
CA TYR A 120 1.00 4.95 9.62
C TYR A 120 1.00 6.33 10.28
N ASP A 121 0.05 6.57 11.17
CA ASP A 121 -0.20 7.87 11.80
C ASP A 121 -0.50 7.74 13.30
N PRO A 122 0.52 7.53 14.13
CA PRO A 122 0.35 7.38 15.59
C PRO A 122 -0.11 8.66 16.29
N LEU A 123 -0.08 9.80 15.61
CA LEU A 123 -0.52 11.09 16.15
C LEU A 123 -1.98 11.42 15.79
N GLY A 124 -2.60 10.67 14.87
CA GLY A 124 -3.99 10.87 14.44
C GLY A 124 -4.22 12.17 13.65
N MET A 125 -3.19 12.71 13.00
CA MET A 125 -3.24 14.01 12.31
C MET A 125 -3.55 13.91 10.81
N LEU A 126 -3.65 12.70 10.26
CA LEU A 126 -3.86 12.47 8.83
C LEU A 126 -5.13 13.15 8.31
N ARG A 127 -6.17 13.22 9.14
CA ARG A 127 -7.44 13.86 8.79
C ARG A 127 -7.26 15.29 8.28
N ASP A 128 -6.34 16.05 8.86
CA ASP A 128 -6.10 17.45 8.47
C ASP A 128 -5.25 17.57 7.19
N SER A 129 -4.63 16.50 6.77
CA SER A 129 -3.71 16.47 5.62
C SER A 129 -4.34 15.91 4.36
N VAL A 130 -5.40 15.08 4.47
CA VAL A 130 -6.06 14.48 3.31
C VAL A 130 -6.95 15.47 2.57
N SER A 131 -7.08 15.26 1.27
CA SER A 131 -8.00 16.03 0.42
C SER A 131 -9.42 15.46 0.52
N HIS A 132 -10.19 15.93 1.50
CA HIS A 132 -11.55 15.44 1.77
C HIS A 132 -12.52 15.56 0.59
N ASP A 133 -12.25 16.39 -0.39
CA ASP A 133 -13.06 16.48 -1.61
C ASP A 133 -12.88 15.26 -2.51
N SER A 134 -11.71 14.64 -2.47
CA SER A 134 -11.32 13.56 -3.38
C SER A 134 -11.36 12.18 -2.74
N VAL A 135 -11.08 12.07 -1.43
CA VAL A 135 -10.87 10.77 -0.79
C VAL A 135 -11.71 10.56 0.47
N LEU A 136 -11.84 9.30 0.82
CA LEU A 136 -12.33 8.81 2.11
C LEU A 136 -11.15 8.34 2.95
N LEU A 137 -11.31 8.49 4.25
CA LEU A 137 -10.37 8.06 5.28
C LEU A 137 -11.06 7.15 6.27
N GLY A 138 -10.42 6.03 6.63
CA GLY A 138 -10.88 5.15 7.70
C GLY A 138 -9.72 4.46 8.40
N SER A 139 -10.02 3.82 9.53
CA SER A 139 -9.03 3.09 10.32
C SER A 139 -8.86 1.66 9.83
N ALA A 140 -7.64 1.15 9.88
CA ALA A 140 -7.37 -0.27 9.65
C ALA A 140 -7.88 -1.15 10.81
N GLU A 141 -8.13 -0.56 11.99
CA GLU A 141 -8.71 -1.25 13.14
C GLU A 141 -10.20 -1.53 12.97
N ASP A 142 -10.89 -0.82 12.06
CA ASP A 142 -12.33 -0.99 11.86
C ASP A 142 -12.69 -2.47 11.70
N ASP A 143 -13.64 -2.91 12.54
CA ASP A 143 -14.04 -4.33 12.62
C ASP A 143 -15.08 -4.67 11.54
N ASN A 144 -14.77 -4.30 10.31
CA ASN A 144 -15.55 -4.61 9.13
C ASN A 144 -14.69 -5.38 8.11
N SER A 145 -15.33 -5.90 7.11
CA SER A 145 -14.64 -6.70 6.07
C SER A 145 -13.58 -5.91 5.29
N MET A 146 -13.76 -4.60 5.13
CA MET A 146 -12.75 -3.73 4.53
C MET A 146 -11.52 -3.63 5.41
N GLY A 147 -11.69 -3.37 6.71
CA GLY A 147 -10.62 -3.34 7.68
C GLY A 147 -9.79 -4.62 7.67
N ALA A 148 -10.44 -5.79 7.64
CA ALA A 148 -9.74 -7.07 7.57
C ALA A 148 -8.86 -7.21 6.31
N VAL A 149 -9.37 -6.82 5.13
CA VAL A 149 -8.60 -6.83 3.87
C VAL A 149 -7.43 -5.86 3.94
N PHE A 150 -7.66 -4.65 4.43
CA PHE A 150 -6.61 -3.63 4.52
C PHE A 150 -5.54 -3.99 5.54
N ARG A 151 -5.91 -4.57 6.71
CA ARG A 151 -4.93 -5.13 7.66
C ARG A 151 -3.99 -6.13 6.99
N SER A 152 -4.55 -7.09 6.27
CA SER A 152 -3.76 -8.10 5.55
C SER A 152 -2.86 -7.48 4.47
N ALA A 153 -3.35 -6.48 3.75
CA ALA A 153 -2.58 -5.76 2.75
C ALA A 153 -1.42 -4.97 3.38
N ILE A 154 -1.66 -4.27 4.48
CA ILE A 154 -0.63 -3.51 5.20
C ILE A 154 0.46 -4.45 5.75
N GLN A 155 0.08 -5.56 6.41
CA GLN A 155 1.05 -6.53 6.91
C GLN A 155 1.93 -7.08 5.79
N LEU A 156 1.34 -7.40 4.64
CA LEU A 156 2.09 -7.89 3.51
C LEU A 156 3.05 -6.85 2.93
N LEU A 157 2.62 -5.60 2.81
CA LEU A 157 3.47 -4.50 2.34
C LEU A 157 4.64 -4.26 3.32
N LEU A 158 4.38 -4.33 4.63
CA LEU A 158 5.43 -4.27 5.66
C LEU A 158 6.42 -5.43 5.52
N GLN A 159 5.92 -6.64 5.31
CA GLN A 159 6.75 -7.83 5.11
C GLN A 159 7.66 -7.67 3.89
N TRP A 160 7.12 -7.25 2.75
CA TRP A 160 7.91 -7.00 1.55
C TRP A 160 8.95 -5.90 1.74
N HIS A 161 8.57 -4.83 2.43
CA HIS A 161 9.49 -3.75 2.73
C HIS A 161 10.64 -4.22 3.62
N LEU A 162 10.33 -5.02 4.65
CA LEU A 162 11.33 -5.63 5.52
C LEU A 162 12.26 -6.58 4.74
N GLU A 163 11.70 -7.43 3.87
CA GLU A 163 12.49 -8.34 3.03
C GLU A 163 13.40 -7.59 2.04
N ALA A 164 12.91 -6.47 1.49
CA ALA A 164 13.64 -5.71 0.50
C ALA A 164 14.75 -4.83 1.09
N THR A 165 14.50 -4.24 2.25
CA THR A 165 15.33 -3.14 2.81
C THR A 165 15.91 -3.45 4.18
N ALA A 166 15.52 -4.53 4.84
CA ALA A 166 15.81 -4.82 6.24
C ALA A 166 15.41 -3.68 7.20
N SER A 167 14.33 -2.95 6.91
CA SER A 167 13.85 -1.80 7.68
C SER A 167 13.61 -2.14 9.15
N PRO A 168 14.28 -1.46 10.10
CA PRO A 168 14.00 -1.62 11.53
C PRO A 168 12.59 -1.15 11.90
N LEU A 169 12.07 -0.12 11.21
CA LEU A 169 10.72 0.39 11.42
C LEU A 169 9.68 -0.67 11.03
N ALA A 170 9.78 -1.24 9.84
CA ALA A 170 8.86 -2.28 9.40
C ALA A 170 8.90 -3.51 10.30
N ARG A 171 10.09 -3.91 10.76
CA ARG A 171 10.26 -4.99 11.75
C ARG A 171 9.51 -4.70 13.04
N ARG A 172 9.75 -3.53 13.64
CA ARG A 172 9.08 -3.11 14.88
C ARG A 172 7.57 -3.12 14.75
N LEU A 173 7.03 -2.61 13.63
CA LEU A 173 5.59 -2.55 13.38
C LEU A 173 4.98 -3.94 13.22
N LEU A 174 5.67 -4.88 12.58
CA LEU A 174 5.23 -6.26 12.46
C LEU A 174 5.29 -7.02 13.80
N GLU A 175 6.36 -6.84 14.58
CA GLU A 175 6.53 -7.48 15.88
C GLU A 175 5.50 -7.01 16.92
N ASN A 176 5.02 -5.77 16.80
CA ASN A 176 4.04 -5.17 17.71
C ASN A 176 2.68 -4.94 17.02
N TRP A 177 2.36 -5.74 16.01
CA TRP A 177 1.22 -5.50 15.12
C TRP A 177 -0.10 -5.25 15.85
N ASP A 178 -0.44 -6.05 16.85
CA ASP A 178 -1.70 -5.95 17.60
C ASP A 178 -1.86 -4.60 18.32
N GLN A 179 -0.75 -3.94 18.65
CA GLN A 179 -0.76 -2.62 19.28
C GLN A 179 -0.67 -1.48 18.24
N GLU A 180 -0.05 -1.77 17.09
CA GLU A 180 0.25 -0.75 16.08
C GLU A 180 -0.84 -0.64 15.01
N VAL A 181 -1.69 -1.66 14.86
CA VAL A 181 -2.75 -1.69 13.83
C VAL A 181 -3.71 -0.49 13.92
N GLN A 182 -4.02 -0.05 15.13
CA GLN A 182 -4.86 1.13 15.39
C GLN A 182 -4.30 2.44 14.83
N ASN A 183 -2.98 2.49 14.60
CA ASN A 183 -2.28 3.65 14.07
C ASN A 183 -2.22 3.66 12.53
N PHE A 184 -2.78 2.65 11.87
CA PHE A 184 -2.86 2.61 10.41
C PHE A 184 -4.21 3.08 9.90
N TYR A 185 -4.15 3.95 8.92
CA TYR A 185 -5.31 4.49 8.23
C TYR A 185 -5.24 4.12 6.74
N TRP A 186 -6.41 3.89 6.17
CA TRP A 186 -6.56 3.72 4.72
C TRP A 186 -7.18 4.96 4.09
N VAL A 187 -6.73 5.26 2.89
CA VAL A 187 -7.21 6.36 2.06
C VAL A 187 -7.63 5.78 0.72
N MET A 188 -8.86 6.00 0.31
CA MET A 188 -9.37 5.56 -0.97
C MET A 188 -10.19 6.66 -1.65
N PRO A 189 -10.26 6.67 -3.00
CA PRO A 189 -11.01 7.71 -3.71
C PRO A 189 -12.52 7.59 -3.51
N LYS A 190 -13.19 8.73 -3.36
CA LYS A 190 -14.66 8.81 -3.30
C LYS A 190 -15.34 8.31 -4.58
N SER A 191 -14.66 8.34 -5.71
CA SER A 191 -15.18 7.81 -6.98
C SER A 191 -15.55 6.33 -6.90
N LEU A 192 -14.96 5.57 -5.98
CA LEU A 192 -15.36 4.18 -5.72
C LEU A 192 -16.74 4.06 -5.07
N LEU A 193 -17.25 5.14 -4.46
CA LEU A 193 -18.60 5.18 -3.85
C LEU A 193 -19.72 5.54 -4.85
N GLN A 194 -19.39 6.04 -6.03
CA GLN A 194 -20.39 6.57 -6.97
C GLN A 194 -21.38 5.52 -7.50
N TYR A 195 -21.15 4.27 -7.23
CA TYR A 195 -21.91 3.18 -7.80
C TYR A 195 -22.99 2.61 -6.89
N GLN A 196 -23.08 2.99 -5.59
CA GLN A 196 -24.13 2.50 -4.69
C GLN A 196 -24.24 3.33 -3.38
N ASP A 197 -25.38 3.18 -2.70
CA ASP A 197 -25.68 3.80 -1.41
C ASP A 197 -24.65 3.37 -0.33
N ALA A 198 -24.25 4.28 0.55
CA ALA A 198 -23.14 4.06 1.48
C ALA A 198 -23.32 2.81 2.38
N ASP A 199 -24.57 2.51 2.78
CA ASP A 199 -24.87 1.36 3.62
C ASP A 199 -24.87 0.04 2.84
N GLU A 200 -25.22 0.03 1.54
CA GLU A 200 -25.12 -1.15 0.68
C GLU A 200 -23.67 -1.43 0.26
N ILE A 201 -22.83 -0.41 0.15
CA ILE A 201 -21.41 -0.51 -0.13
C ILE A 201 -20.71 -1.28 1.00
N LEU A 202 -21.07 -1.03 2.23
CA LEU A 202 -20.50 -1.73 3.39
C LEU A 202 -21.00 -3.18 3.48
N ALA A 203 -22.14 -3.52 2.87
CA ALA A 203 -22.76 -4.80 3.16
C ALA A 203 -22.38 -5.97 2.23
N VAL A 204 -22.36 -5.90 0.90
CA VAL A 204 -22.19 -7.13 0.09
C VAL A 204 -21.53 -6.98 -1.30
N LYS A 205 -21.83 -5.96 -2.11
CA LYS A 205 -21.31 -5.86 -3.49
C LYS A 205 -19.94 -5.23 -3.56
N THR A 206 -19.65 -4.35 -2.66
CA THR A 206 -18.41 -3.58 -2.60
C THR A 206 -17.22 -4.43 -2.18
N ARG A 207 -17.44 -5.51 -1.43
CA ARG A 207 -16.37 -6.47 -1.11
C ARG A 207 -15.70 -7.02 -2.37
N LYS A 208 -16.49 -7.34 -3.38
CA LYS A 208 -16.01 -7.87 -4.64
C LYS A 208 -15.21 -6.83 -5.41
N GLU A 209 -15.76 -5.64 -5.56
CA GLU A 209 -15.14 -4.54 -6.28
C GLU A 209 -13.90 -3.98 -5.57
N LEU A 210 -13.92 -3.91 -4.23
CA LEU A 210 -12.76 -3.52 -3.44
C LEU A 210 -11.63 -4.54 -3.51
N VAL A 211 -11.96 -5.83 -3.43
CA VAL A 211 -10.98 -6.90 -3.62
C VAL A 211 -10.45 -6.90 -5.06
N GLU A 212 -11.28 -6.60 -6.05
CA GLU A 212 -10.86 -6.38 -7.43
C GLU A 212 -9.89 -5.20 -7.55
N GLU A 213 -10.20 -4.06 -6.95
CA GLU A 213 -9.33 -2.88 -7.01
C GLU A 213 -8.03 -3.10 -6.25
N VAL A 214 -8.05 -3.69 -5.06
CA VAL A 214 -6.83 -4.09 -4.35
C VAL A 214 -6.04 -5.09 -5.21
N SER A 215 -6.69 -6.06 -5.80
CA SER A 215 -6.05 -7.07 -6.66
C SER A 215 -5.49 -6.47 -7.94
N LYS A 216 -6.18 -5.54 -8.58
CA LYS A 216 -5.70 -4.79 -9.75
C LYS A 216 -4.56 -3.84 -9.39
N SER A 217 -4.59 -3.30 -8.18
CA SER A 217 -3.57 -2.38 -7.66
C SER A 217 -2.25 -3.08 -7.37
N LEU A 218 -2.28 -4.37 -7.13
CA LEU A 218 -1.11 -5.17 -6.84
C LEU A 218 -0.58 -5.81 -8.12
N ALA A 219 0.73 -5.78 -8.35
CA ALA A 219 1.33 -6.52 -9.45
C ALA A 219 1.02 -8.01 -9.35
N ARG A 220 0.84 -8.71 -10.51
CA ARG A 220 0.41 -10.12 -10.56
C ARG A 220 1.23 -11.06 -9.66
N ALA A 221 2.54 -10.85 -9.56
CA ALA A 221 3.43 -11.59 -8.65
C ALA A 221 3.14 -11.32 -7.16
N GLN A 222 2.59 -10.16 -6.83
CA GLN A 222 2.22 -9.77 -5.49
C GLN A 222 0.90 -10.40 -5.07
N ILE A 223 -0.05 -10.54 -6.00
CA ILE A 223 -1.31 -11.26 -5.77
C ILE A 223 -1.02 -12.73 -5.39
N LEU A 224 -0.05 -13.35 -6.03
CA LEU A 224 0.35 -14.73 -5.71
C LEU A 224 0.95 -14.85 -4.31
N ARG A 225 1.74 -13.85 -3.86
CA ARG A 225 2.28 -13.81 -2.49
C ARG A 225 1.18 -13.53 -1.45
N LEU A 226 0.24 -12.63 -1.75
CA LEU A 226 -0.96 -12.39 -0.93
C LEU A 226 -1.75 -13.69 -0.74
N LYS A 227 -2.02 -14.40 -1.82
CA LYS A 227 -2.72 -15.67 -1.78
C LYS A 227 -2.00 -16.71 -0.92
N LYS A 228 -0.68 -16.76 -1.00
CA LYS A 228 0.12 -17.65 -0.18
C LYS A 228 0.03 -17.27 1.29
N ALA A 229 0.23 -16.00 1.62
CA ALA A 229 0.16 -15.49 3.00
C ALA A 229 -1.22 -15.71 3.62
N TRP A 230 -2.29 -15.48 2.87
CA TRP A 230 -3.66 -15.76 3.32
C TRP A 230 -3.94 -17.25 3.49
N LYS A 231 -3.39 -18.09 2.63
CA LYS A 231 -3.49 -19.53 2.75
C LYS A 231 -2.74 -20.05 3.98
N ASP A 232 -1.56 -19.49 4.25
CA ASP A 232 -0.76 -19.85 5.40
C ASP A 232 -1.44 -19.38 6.70
N ALA A 233 -2.04 -18.16 6.72
CA ALA A 233 -2.83 -17.66 7.84
C ALA A 233 -4.12 -18.49 8.07
N ALA A 234 -4.84 -18.88 7.02
CA ALA A 234 -6.00 -19.74 7.13
C ALA A 234 -5.65 -21.13 7.69
N ASN A 235 -4.50 -21.70 7.29
CA ASN A 235 -4.03 -23.00 7.79
C ASN A 235 -3.61 -22.95 9.28
N VAL A 236 -3.21 -21.79 9.80
CA VAL A 236 -2.91 -21.61 11.24
C VAL A 236 -4.19 -21.54 12.07
N LEU A 237 -5.32 -21.13 11.49
CA LEU A 237 -6.62 -21.03 12.16
C LEU A 237 -7.42 -22.33 12.13
N ASP A 238 -7.01 -23.32 11.35
CA ASP A 238 -7.72 -24.62 11.18
C ASP A 238 -7.78 -25.52 12.42
N GLY A 239 -7.41 -25.03 13.60
CA GLY A 239 -7.61 -25.72 14.88
C GLY A 239 -8.96 -25.43 15.56
N HIS A 240 -9.76 -24.47 15.08
CA HIS A 240 -11.05 -24.12 15.67
C HIS A 240 -12.12 -23.93 14.58
N PRO A 241 -13.39 -24.29 14.84
CA PRO A 241 -14.44 -24.03 13.84
C PRO A 241 -14.56 -22.52 13.60
N PRO A 242 -14.64 -22.10 12.33
CA PRO A 242 -14.64 -20.71 11.97
C PRO A 242 -15.86 -19.99 12.53
N SER A 243 -15.62 -18.81 13.14
CA SER A 243 -16.68 -17.83 13.40
C SER A 243 -17.27 -17.32 12.07
N GLU A 244 -18.44 -16.68 12.08
CA GLU A 244 -19.04 -16.14 10.85
C GLU A 244 -18.08 -15.20 10.08
N ALA A 245 -17.24 -14.45 10.80
CA ALA A 245 -16.22 -13.59 10.21
C ALA A 245 -15.09 -14.39 9.49
N GLU A 246 -14.72 -15.56 10.02
CA GLU A 246 -13.75 -16.48 9.40
C GLU A 246 -14.33 -17.14 8.14
N SER A 247 -15.62 -17.51 8.17
CA SER A 247 -16.35 -18.02 6.99
C SER A 247 -16.38 -16.99 5.84
N GLU A 248 -16.48 -15.70 6.15
CA GLU A 248 -16.46 -14.63 5.16
C GLU A 248 -15.06 -14.37 4.60
N SER A 249 -14.03 -14.45 5.44
CA SER A 249 -12.62 -14.39 5.02
C SER A 249 -12.30 -15.54 4.06
N THR A 250 -12.78 -16.74 4.34
CA THR A 250 -12.63 -17.92 3.47
C THR A 250 -13.38 -17.76 2.15
N LYS A 251 -14.60 -17.18 2.16
CA LYS A 251 -15.35 -16.85 0.94
C LYS A 251 -14.64 -15.80 0.09
N MET A 252 -14.05 -14.80 0.72
CA MET A 252 -13.29 -13.77 0.03
C MET A 252 -12.01 -14.34 -0.59
N PHE A 253 -11.34 -15.26 0.11
CA PHE A 253 -10.21 -16.02 -0.41
C PHE A 253 -10.59 -16.88 -1.63
N GLN A 254 -11.72 -17.58 -1.59
CA GLN A 254 -12.22 -18.34 -2.73
C GLN A 254 -12.58 -17.44 -3.92
N LEU A 255 -13.11 -16.26 -3.66
CA LEU A 255 -13.44 -15.27 -4.69
C LEU A 255 -12.17 -14.78 -5.41
N VAL A 256 -11.14 -14.39 -4.65
CA VAL A 256 -9.84 -13.98 -5.22
C VAL A 256 -9.21 -15.11 -6.04
N ASN A 257 -9.36 -16.38 -5.60
CA ASN A 257 -8.85 -17.53 -6.33
C ASN A 257 -9.62 -17.82 -7.64
N SER A 258 -10.93 -17.54 -7.67
CA SER A 258 -11.75 -17.77 -8.87
C SER A 258 -11.46 -16.81 -10.02
N TRP A 259 -10.80 -15.67 -9.75
CA TRP A 259 -10.52 -14.64 -10.76
C TRP A 259 -9.18 -14.76 -11.45
N THR A 260 -8.32 -15.62 -10.95
CA THR A 260 -7.00 -15.87 -11.57
C THR A 260 -7.05 -16.96 -12.65
N VAL A 261 -8.21 -17.51 -12.96
CA VAL A 261 -8.42 -18.57 -13.97
C VAL A 261 -8.97 -18.01 -15.29
N LEU A 262 -9.18 -16.70 -15.39
CA LEU A 262 -9.53 -16.05 -16.67
C LEU A 262 -8.27 -15.41 -17.24
N ASP A 263 -7.62 -16.15 -18.15
CA ASP A 263 -6.58 -15.68 -19.08
C ASP A 263 -7.13 -14.63 -20.06
#